data_47b49956576311d073585082a06d770b
#
_entry.id   47b49956576311d073585082a06d770b
#
_cell.length_a   1.000
_cell.length_b   1.000
_cell.length_c   1.000
_cell.angle_alpha   90.00
_cell.angle_beta   90.00
_cell.angle_gamma   90.00
#
_symmetry.space_group_name_H-M   'P 1'
#
loop_
_entity.id
_entity.type
_entity.pdbx_description
1 polymer ?
#
loop_
_entity_poly.entity_id
_entity_poly.type
_entity_poly.pdbx_seq_one_letter_code
_entity_poly.pdbx_strand_id
1 'polypeptide(L)'
;ISVVGYIIVNLYARHWWSIIDQLIFFSAIDIPLMLRWRTWGRGKDQIVRKSTIKTWLLAIIGALVSWAILYPIGVHLNDAQPFFDSLTLSIGATASLLYLRRYSGNYILWICSNMVNVGLWTSALVQGTSHQALPMLIMSLLYMVSSIYGKINFRISNNNRVRDIIVK
;
A
#
# COMPACT_ATOMS: atom_id res chain seq x y z
N ILE A 1 -17.07 0.73 -5.55
CA ILE A 1 -17.46 2.17 -5.44
C ILE A 1 -16.27 3.00 -4.96
N SER A 2 -15.48 2.56 -3.95
CA SER A 2 -14.34 3.32 -3.44
C SER A 2 -13.25 3.56 -4.47
N VAL A 3 -12.91 2.56 -5.31
CA VAL A 3 -11.87 2.66 -6.34
C VAL A 3 -12.19 3.75 -7.36
N VAL A 4 -13.42 3.77 -7.86
CA VAL A 4 -13.87 4.77 -8.84
C VAL A 4 -13.83 6.18 -8.26
N GLY A 5 -14.34 6.33 -7.03
CA GLY A 5 -14.30 7.62 -6.33
C GLY A 5 -12.88 8.11 -6.10
N TYR A 6 -11.97 7.21 -5.71
CA TYR A 6 -10.55 7.52 -5.51
C TYR A 6 -9.88 7.98 -6.82
N ILE A 7 -10.13 7.27 -7.93
CA ILE A 7 -9.61 7.64 -9.25
C ILE A 7 -10.12 9.02 -9.66
N ILE A 8 -11.42 9.30 -9.51
CA ILE A 8 -12.01 10.59 -9.87
C ILE A 8 -11.34 11.72 -9.08
N VAL A 9 -11.21 11.57 -7.76
CA VAL A 9 -10.58 12.59 -6.90
C VAL A 9 -9.14 12.86 -7.32
N ASN A 10 -8.34 11.80 -7.54
CA ASN A 10 -6.94 11.95 -7.96
C ASN A 10 -6.78 12.53 -9.36
N LEU A 11 -7.75 12.28 -10.26
CA LEU A 11 -7.79 12.89 -11.59
C LEU A 11 -7.94 14.41 -11.49
N TYR A 12 -8.88 14.89 -10.68
CA TYR A 12 -9.08 16.33 -10.44
C TYR A 12 -7.89 16.97 -9.70
N ALA A 13 -7.26 16.23 -8.77
CA ALA A 13 -6.08 16.68 -8.03
C ALA A 13 -4.78 16.57 -8.83
N ARG A 14 -4.79 15.99 -10.04
CA ARG A 14 -3.62 15.73 -10.90
C ARG A 14 -2.55 14.85 -10.24
N HIS A 15 -2.96 13.88 -9.44
CA HIS A 15 -2.09 12.87 -8.85
C HIS A 15 -2.07 11.62 -9.72
N TRP A 16 -1.24 11.62 -10.75
CA TRP A 16 -1.22 10.57 -11.79
C TRP A 16 -0.75 9.22 -11.24
N TRP A 17 0.24 9.25 -10.38
CA TRP A 17 0.78 8.01 -9.80
C TRP A 17 -0.18 7.35 -8.81
N SER A 18 -0.93 8.14 -8.06
CA SER A 18 -1.99 7.62 -7.18
C SER A 18 -3.09 6.89 -7.96
N ILE A 19 -3.41 7.34 -9.18
CA ILE A 19 -4.35 6.63 -10.06
C ILE A 19 -3.79 5.28 -10.49
N ILE A 20 -2.52 5.26 -10.92
CA ILE A 20 -1.83 4.03 -11.36
C ILE A 20 -1.69 3.05 -10.19
N ASP A 21 -1.32 3.53 -9.00
CA ASP A 21 -1.23 2.70 -7.79
C ASP A 21 -2.56 2.01 -7.48
N GLN A 22 -3.66 2.76 -7.54
CA GLN A 22 -5.00 2.23 -7.32
C GLN A 22 -5.39 1.17 -8.38
N LEU A 23 -5.04 1.37 -9.65
CA LEU A 23 -5.29 0.41 -10.71
C LEU A 23 -4.47 -0.87 -10.53
N ILE A 24 -3.19 -0.74 -10.15
CA ILE A 24 -2.32 -1.89 -9.85
C ILE A 24 -2.88 -2.66 -8.65
N PHE A 25 -3.25 -1.96 -7.58
CA PHE A 25 -3.81 -2.58 -6.38
C PHE A 25 -5.11 -3.33 -6.70
N PHE A 26 -6.04 -2.69 -7.39
CA PHE A 26 -7.31 -3.28 -7.79
C PHE A 26 -7.11 -4.51 -8.68
N SER A 27 -6.25 -4.44 -9.69
CA SER A 27 -6.02 -5.54 -10.62
C SER A 27 -5.24 -6.70 -10.00
N ALA A 28 -4.23 -6.42 -9.17
CA ALA A 28 -3.34 -7.43 -8.62
C ALA A 28 -3.85 -8.05 -7.31
N ILE A 29 -4.68 -7.35 -6.55
CA ILE A 29 -5.15 -7.79 -5.23
C ILE A 29 -6.67 -7.97 -5.22
N ASP A 30 -7.43 -6.92 -5.52
CA ASP A 30 -8.89 -6.96 -5.35
C ASP A 30 -9.57 -7.95 -6.31
N ILE A 31 -9.21 -7.93 -7.60
CA ILE A 31 -9.79 -8.86 -8.57
C ILE A 31 -9.47 -10.32 -8.23
N PRO A 32 -8.21 -10.73 -7.98
CA PRO A 32 -7.92 -12.11 -7.55
C PRO A 32 -8.60 -12.49 -6.24
N LEU A 33 -8.73 -11.57 -5.29
CA LEU A 33 -9.43 -11.81 -4.04
C LEU A 33 -10.93 -12.04 -4.27
N MET A 34 -11.58 -11.24 -5.11
CA MET A 34 -12.98 -11.39 -5.48
C MET A 34 -13.24 -12.70 -6.20
N LEU A 35 -12.38 -13.10 -7.14
CA LEU A 35 -12.52 -14.36 -7.89
C LEU A 35 -12.29 -15.59 -7.01
N ARG A 36 -11.44 -15.49 -6.00
CA ARG A 36 -11.08 -16.61 -5.11
C ARG A 36 -11.60 -16.45 -3.68
N TRP A 37 -12.62 -15.60 -3.45
CA TRP A 37 -13.12 -15.31 -2.12
C TRP A 37 -13.54 -16.57 -1.31
N ARG A 38 -14.06 -17.60 -1.98
CA ARG A 38 -14.48 -18.86 -1.33
C ARG A 38 -13.32 -19.73 -0.87
N THR A 39 -12.16 -19.64 -1.51
CA THR A 39 -10.98 -20.47 -1.25
C THR A 39 -9.85 -19.69 -0.56
N TRP A 40 -9.98 -18.36 -0.48
CA TRP A 40 -8.98 -17.49 0.10
C TRP A 40 -8.76 -17.79 1.58
N GLY A 41 -7.50 -17.98 1.97
CA GLY A 41 -7.14 -18.27 3.35
C GLY A 41 -7.34 -19.72 3.80
N ARG A 42 -7.68 -20.64 2.89
CA ARG A 42 -7.81 -22.07 3.19
C ARG A 42 -6.56 -22.84 2.74
N GLY A 43 -6.19 -23.90 3.50
CA GLY A 43 -5.11 -24.80 3.15
C GLY A 43 -3.72 -24.13 3.12
N LYS A 44 -2.94 -24.40 2.08
CA LYS A 44 -1.58 -23.86 1.86
C LYS A 44 -1.56 -22.31 1.77
N ASP A 45 -2.72 -21.71 1.52
CA ASP A 45 -2.86 -20.26 1.40
C ASP A 45 -2.75 -19.52 2.75
N GLN A 46 -2.74 -20.27 3.85
CA GLN A 46 -2.55 -19.69 5.20
C GLN A 46 -1.08 -19.49 5.57
N ILE A 47 -0.12 -20.01 4.78
CA ILE A 47 1.29 -19.93 5.13
C ILE A 47 1.84 -18.58 4.70
N VAL A 48 2.13 -17.74 5.68
CA VAL A 48 2.82 -16.46 5.47
C VAL A 48 4.31 -16.64 5.75
N ARG A 49 5.14 -16.21 4.79
CA ARG A 49 6.60 -16.29 4.87
C ARG A 49 7.15 -15.14 5.71
N LYS A 50 8.08 -15.41 6.59
CA LYS A 50 8.82 -14.36 7.28
C LYS A 50 9.73 -13.63 6.28
N SER A 51 9.74 -12.30 6.35
CA SER A 51 10.66 -11.48 5.56
C SER A 51 12.08 -11.60 6.12
N THR A 52 13.01 -12.00 5.28
CA THR A 52 14.45 -12.06 5.59
C THR A 52 15.12 -10.71 5.33
N ILE A 53 16.34 -10.53 5.81
CA ILE A 53 17.15 -9.32 5.52
C ILE A 53 17.31 -9.14 4.01
N LYS A 54 17.55 -10.22 3.25
CA LYS A 54 17.64 -10.17 1.79
C LYS A 54 16.34 -9.68 1.14
N THR A 55 15.18 -10.13 1.63
CA THR A 55 13.86 -9.67 1.15
C THR A 55 13.68 -8.18 1.41
N TRP A 56 14.09 -7.69 2.59
CA TRP A 56 14.03 -6.27 2.94
C TRP A 56 14.95 -5.41 2.09
N LEU A 57 16.20 -5.84 1.88
CA LEU A 57 17.14 -5.13 1.01
C LEU A 57 16.60 -5.03 -0.41
N LEU A 58 16.10 -6.11 -0.99
CA LEU A 58 15.50 -6.10 -2.32
C LEU A 58 14.26 -5.20 -2.38
N ALA A 59 13.42 -5.21 -1.35
CA ALA A 59 12.24 -4.35 -1.29
C ALA A 59 12.62 -2.86 -1.23
N ILE A 60 13.58 -2.50 -0.37
CA ILE A 60 14.04 -1.12 -0.23
C ILE A 60 14.72 -0.64 -1.53
N ILE A 61 15.64 -1.43 -2.08
CA ILE A 61 16.33 -1.08 -3.34
C ILE A 61 15.31 -0.97 -4.46
N GLY A 62 14.38 -1.91 -4.57
CA GLY A 62 13.33 -1.88 -5.59
C GLY A 62 12.44 -0.64 -5.47
N ALA A 63 12.04 -0.27 -4.27
CA ALA A 63 11.25 0.95 -4.03
C ALA A 63 12.04 2.22 -4.37
N LEU A 64 13.32 2.30 -3.98
CA LEU A 64 14.16 3.46 -4.28
C LEU A 64 14.44 3.62 -5.78
N VAL A 65 14.76 2.52 -6.47
CA VAL A 65 14.99 2.54 -7.93
C VAL A 65 13.70 2.92 -8.66
N SER A 66 12.56 2.33 -8.29
CA SER A 66 11.27 2.68 -8.87
C SER A 66 10.96 4.17 -8.66
N TRP A 67 11.15 4.66 -7.45
CA TRP A 67 10.94 6.07 -7.14
C TRP A 67 11.85 7.00 -7.95
N ALA A 68 13.14 6.67 -8.06
CA ALA A 68 14.10 7.46 -8.83
C ALA A 68 13.75 7.54 -10.33
N ILE A 69 13.07 6.52 -10.87
CA ILE A 69 12.56 6.51 -12.25
C ILE A 69 11.25 7.29 -12.37
N LEU A 70 10.32 7.05 -11.44
CA LEU A 70 8.96 7.61 -11.51
C LEU A 70 8.91 9.11 -11.18
N TYR A 71 9.78 9.56 -10.28
CA TYR A 71 9.81 10.97 -9.87
C TYR A 71 10.04 11.96 -11.04
N PRO A 72 11.09 11.84 -11.88
CA PRO A 72 11.28 12.73 -13.02
C PRO A 72 10.15 12.64 -14.05
N ILE A 73 9.56 11.46 -14.24
CA ILE A 73 8.40 11.29 -15.13
C ILE A 73 7.20 12.05 -14.57
N GLY A 74 6.94 11.97 -13.26
CA GLY A 74 5.87 12.73 -12.60
C GLY A 74 6.05 14.25 -12.76
N VAL A 75 7.27 14.73 -12.63
CA VAL A 75 7.60 16.15 -12.91
C VAL A 75 7.26 16.53 -14.35
N HIS A 76 7.61 15.69 -15.33
CA HIS A 76 7.29 15.94 -16.74
C HIS A 76 5.78 15.89 -17.04
N LEU A 77 5.02 15.09 -16.31
CA LEU A 77 3.56 14.99 -16.43
C LEU A 77 2.82 16.12 -15.71
N ASN A 78 3.53 17.08 -15.11
CA ASN A 78 2.96 18.15 -14.29
C ASN A 78 2.05 17.60 -13.16
N ASP A 79 2.51 16.53 -12.50
CA ASP A 79 1.88 16.03 -11.29
C ASP A 79 1.88 17.11 -10.21
N ALA A 80 0.81 17.20 -9.42
CA ALA A 80 0.67 18.26 -8.41
C ALA A 80 1.70 18.14 -7.29
N GLN A 81 2.08 16.92 -6.93
CA GLN A 81 3.08 16.64 -5.88
C GLN A 81 3.92 15.41 -6.26
N PRO A 82 4.78 15.51 -7.29
CA PRO A 82 5.45 14.38 -7.91
C PRO A 82 6.35 13.60 -6.94
N PHE A 83 6.91 14.26 -5.93
CA PHE A 83 7.73 13.60 -4.91
C PHE A 83 6.93 12.60 -4.08
N PHE A 84 5.84 13.05 -3.47
CA PHE A 84 5.02 12.20 -2.60
C PHE A 84 4.26 11.14 -3.40
N ASP A 85 3.70 11.51 -4.54
CA ASP A 85 2.87 10.64 -5.35
C ASP A 85 3.68 9.47 -5.95
N SER A 86 4.86 9.75 -6.53
CA SER A 86 5.76 8.71 -7.02
C SER A 86 6.33 7.82 -5.91
N LEU A 87 6.59 8.39 -4.73
CA LEU A 87 7.07 7.64 -3.58
C LEU A 87 5.99 6.68 -3.05
N THR A 88 4.74 7.14 -2.99
CA THR A 88 3.59 6.31 -2.60
C THR A 88 3.42 5.12 -3.55
N LEU A 89 3.44 5.36 -4.86
CA LEU A 89 3.36 4.29 -5.87
C LEU A 89 4.51 3.29 -5.70
N SER A 90 5.74 3.76 -5.52
CA SER A 90 6.92 2.88 -5.40
C SER A 90 6.84 1.97 -4.18
N ILE A 91 6.45 2.50 -3.03
CA ILE A 91 6.28 1.73 -1.80
C ILE A 91 5.05 0.81 -1.91
N GLY A 92 3.93 1.31 -2.44
CA GLY A 92 2.68 0.56 -2.62
C GLY A 92 2.85 -0.62 -3.57
N ALA A 93 3.48 -0.43 -4.72
CA ALA A 93 3.79 -1.51 -5.67
C ALA A 93 4.71 -2.57 -5.03
N THR A 94 5.73 -2.15 -4.27
CA THR A 94 6.61 -3.08 -3.56
C THR A 94 5.85 -3.84 -2.47
N ALA A 95 4.98 -3.18 -1.72
CA ALA A 95 4.13 -3.82 -0.72
C ALA A 95 3.18 -4.86 -1.36
N SER A 96 2.59 -4.52 -2.52
CA SER A 96 1.74 -5.42 -3.30
C SER A 96 2.49 -6.67 -3.77
N LEU A 97 3.73 -6.51 -4.24
CA LEU A 97 4.60 -7.63 -4.63
C LEU A 97 4.91 -8.55 -3.44
N LEU A 98 5.22 -7.98 -2.27
CA LEU A 98 5.42 -8.76 -1.05
C LEU A 98 4.13 -9.46 -0.60
N TYR A 99 2.99 -8.81 -0.74
CA TYR A 99 1.68 -9.39 -0.44
C TYR A 99 1.39 -10.59 -1.35
N LEU A 100 1.55 -10.44 -2.67
CA LEU A 100 1.37 -11.52 -3.64
C LEU A 100 2.27 -12.72 -3.37
N ARG A 101 3.50 -12.48 -2.92
CA ARG A 101 4.45 -13.51 -2.51
C ARG A 101 4.28 -13.98 -1.06
N ARG A 102 3.27 -13.47 -0.35
CA ARG A 102 2.90 -13.81 1.03
C ARG A 102 4.01 -13.56 2.05
N TYR A 103 4.75 -12.49 1.91
CA TYR A 103 5.72 -12.06 2.92
C TYR A 103 5.06 -11.18 3.98
N SER A 104 5.37 -11.41 5.26
CA SER A 104 4.84 -10.64 6.39
C SER A 104 5.28 -9.17 6.41
N GLY A 105 6.35 -8.83 5.68
CA GLY A 105 6.85 -7.47 5.56
C GLY A 105 5.92 -6.50 4.83
N ASN A 106 4.95 -7.00 4.06
CA ASN A 106 4.00 -6.17 3.34
C ASN A 106 3.26 -5.17 4.26
N TYR A 107 2.85 -5.58 5.48
CA TYR A 107 2.15 -4.70 6.41
C TYR A 107 2.97 -3.47 6.82
N ILE A 108 4.29 -3.62 6.96
CA ILE A 108 5.17 -2.50 7.30
C ILE A 108 5.24 -1.53 6.12
N LEU A 109 5.40 -2.04 4.90
CA LEU A 109 5.42 -1.20 3.70
C LEU A 109 4.07 -0.48 3.49
N TRP A 110 2.95 -1.13 3.77
CA TRP A 110 1.63 -0.47 3.73
C TRP A 110 1.52 0.67 4.75
N ILE A 111 2.04 0.47 5.97
CA ILE A 111 2.09 1.55 6.97
C ILE A 111 2.96 2.71 6.45
N CYS A 112 4.15 2.42 5.90
CA CYS A 112 5.03 3.45 5.32
C CYS A 112 4.35 4.18 4.15
N SER A 113 3.70 3.47 3.23
CA SER A 113 2.96 4.07 2.11
C SER A 113 1.84 4.98 2.61
N ASN A 114 1.07 4.54 3.62
CA ASN A 114 0.01 5.37 4.20
C ASN A 114 0.56 6.61 4.93
N MET A 115 1.74 6.53 5.57
CA MET A 115 2.40 7.70 6.16
C MET A 115 2.78 8.73 5.09
N VAL A 116 3.30 8.28 3.94
CA VAL A 116 3.60 9.14 2.80
C VAL A 116 2.32 9.77 2.24
N ASN A 117 1.23 9.01 2.13
CA ASN A 117 -0.08 9.52 1.73
C ASN A 117 -0.63 10.59 2.69
N VAL A 118 -0.48 10.38 4.00
CA VAL A 118 -0.84 11.40 5.00
C VAL A 118 -0.02 12.68 4.77
N GLY A 119 1.28 12.56 4.50
CA GLY A 119 2.15 13.70 4.15
C GLY A 119 1.68 14.41 2.88
N LEU A 120 1.34 13.65 1.82
CA LEU A 120 0.82 14.17 0.55
C LEU A 120 -0.44 15.02 0.78
N TRP A 121 -1.45 14.43 1.40
CA TRP A 121 -2.74 15.13 1.59
C TRP A 121 -2.68 16.26 2.62
N THR A 122 -1.80 16.15 3.62
CA THR A 122 -1.53 17.27 4.54
C THR A 122 -0.88 18.43 3.79
N SER A 123 0.09 18.15 2.93
CA SER A 123 0.75 19.15 2.08
C SER A 123 -0.25 19.82 1.13
N ALA A 124 -1.12 19.03 0.47
CA ALA A 124 -2.18 19.52 -0.40
C ALA A 124 -3.18 20.43 0.35
N LEU A 125 -3.51 20.07 1.60
CA LEU A 125 -4.41 20.84 2.44
C LEU A 125 -3.79 22.20 2.83
N VAL A 126 -2.52 22.20 3.26
CA VAL A 126 -1.80 23.42 3.67
C VAL A 126 -1.60 24.37 2.50
N GLN A 127 -1.29 23.84 1.32
CA GLN A 127 -1.10 24.62 0.09
C GLN A 127 -2.42 25.07 -0.55
N GLY A 128 -3.56 24.57 -0.09
CA GLY A 128 -4.87 24.87 -0.68
C GLY A 128 -5.04 24.37 -2.13
N THR A 129 -4.23 23.40 -2.54
CA THR A 129 -4.19 22.92 -3.92
C THR A 129 -5.37 22.05 -4.32
N SER A 130 -6.08 21.47 -3.34
CA SER A 130 -7.21 20.57 -3.60
C SER A 130 -8.29 20.70 -2.54
N HIS A 131 -9.52 20.94 -2.97
CA HIS A 131 -10.71 20.94 -2.10
C HIS A 131 -11.00 19.57 -1.49
N GLN A 132 -10.50 18.50 -2.10
CA GLN A 132 -10.68 17.12 -1.66
C GLN A 132 -9.60 16.66 -0.67
N ALA A 133 -8.63 17.52 -0.33
CA ALA A 133 -7.49 17.15 0.52
C ALA A 133 -7.94 16.64 1.90
N LEU A 134 -8.94 17.27 2.53
CA LEU A 134 -9.43 16.88 3.85
C LEU A 134 -10.07 15.47 3.86
N PRO A 135 -11.04 15.13 3.00
CA PRO A 135 -11.57 13.77 2.93
C PRO A 135 -10.50 12.72 2.64
N MET A 136 -9.56 13.02 1.76
CA MET A 136 -8.48 12.10 1.39
C MET A 136 -7.48 11.90 2.54
N LEU A 137 -7.19 12.94 3.31
CA LEU A 137 -6.39 12.84 4.54
C LEU A 137 -7.07 11.91 5.56
N ILE A 138 -8.37 12.07 5.80
CA ILE A 138 -9.14 11.19 6.69
C ILE A 138 -9.07 9.75 6.21
N MET A 139 -9.27 9.50 4.92
CA MET A 139 -9.17 8.16 4.33
C MET A 139 -7.77 7.55 4.51
N SER A 140 -6.71 8.33 4.30
CA SER A 140 -5.32 7.88 4.49
C SER A 140 -5.03 7.50 5.94
N LEU A 141 -5.57 8.25 6.91
CA LEU A 141 -5.49 7.92 8.33
C LEU A 141 -6.24 6.62 8.66
N LEU A 142 -7.43 6.42 8.11
CA LEU A 142 -8.20 5.18 8.30
C LEU A 142 -7.46 3.97 7.71
N TYR A 143 -6.85 4.09 6.53
CA TYR A 143 -6.03 3.04 5.94
C TYR A 143 -4.78 2.75 6.76
N MET A 144 -4.15 3.77 7.35
CA MET A 144 -3.02 3.58 8.25
C MET A 144 -3.43 2.78 9.49
N VAL A 145 -4.53 3.15 10.15
CA VAL A 145 -5.08 2.42 11.30
C VAL A 145 -5.40 0.96 10.93
N SER A 146 -6.06 0.76 9.78
CA SER A 146 -6.37 -0.58 9.26
C SER A 146 -5.11 -1.44 9.03
N SER A 147 -4.05 -0.85 8.49
CA SER A 147 -2.77 -1.54 8.26
C SER A 147 -2.07 -1.91 9.57
N ILE A 148 -2.12 -1.03 10.57
CA ILE A 148 -1.58 -1.30 11.91
C ILE A 148 -2.36 -2.44 12.58
N TYR A 149 -3.70 -2.38 12.53
CA TYR A 149 -4.58 -3.42 13.06
C TYR A 149 -4.31 -4.78 12.40
N GLY A 150 -4.17 -4.81 11.08
CA GLY A 150 -3.83 -6.01 10.32
C GLY A 150 -2.48 -6.61 10.77
N LYS A 151 -1.46 -5.79 11.00
CA LYS A 151 -0.16 -6.21 11.50
C LYS A 151 -0.24 -6.81 12.90
N ILE A 152 -1.01 -6.19 13.81
CA ILE A 152 -1.19 -6.67 15.19
C ILE A 152 -1.90 -8.02 15.19
N ASN A 153 -3.02 -8.15 14.48
CA ASN A 153 -3.77 -9.39 14.38
C ASN A 153 -2.95 -10.53 13.77
N PHE A 154 -2.15 -10.23 12.74
CA PHE A 154 -1.23 -11.20 12.16
C PHE A 154 -0.23 -11.71 13.21
N ARG A 155 0.34 -10.83 14.03
CA ARG A 155 1.30 -11.20 15.08
C ARG A 155 0.65 -12.10 16.16
N ILE A 156 -0.56 -11.76 16.59
CA ILE A 156 -1.33 -12.53 17.59
C ILE A 156 -1.66 -13.93 17.03
N SER A 157 -2.18 -14.02 15.83
CA SER A 157 -2.51 -15.29 15.18
C SER A 157 -1.30 -16.20 15.02
N ASN A 158 -0.14 -15.64 14.65
CA ASN A 158 1.08 -16.42 14.50
C ASN A 158 1.61 -16.94 15.84
N ASN A 159 1.53 -16.14 16.92
CA ASN A 159 1.93 -16.55 18.27
C ASN A 159 1.04 -17.69 18.81
N ASN A 160 -0.26 -17.62 18.57
CA ASN A 160 -1.19 -18.67 18.99
C ASN A 160 -0.91 -20.00 18.28
N ARG A 161 -0.63 -19.97 16.97
CA ARG A 161 -0.25 -21.18 16.22
C ARG A 161 1.04 -21.83 16.73
N VAL A 162 2.04 -21.04 17.07
CA VAL A 162 3.30 -21.56 17.65
C VAL A 162 3.02 -22.20 19.02
N ARG A 163 2.15 -21.60 19.82
CA ARG A 163 1.76 -22.14 21.13
C ARG A 163 1.04 -23.48 21.02
N ASP A 164 0.11 -23.61 20.05
CA ASP A 164 -0.64 -24.86 19.81
C ASP A 164 0.24 -26.01 19.31
N ILE A 165 1.39 -25.71 18.68
CA ILE A 165 2.36 -26.71 18.23
C ILE A 165 3.24 -27.21 19.41
N ILE A 166 3.55 -26.33 20.37
CA ILE A 166 4.40 -26.67 21.52
C ILE A 166 3.63 -27.48 22.59
N VAL A 167 2.31 -27.30 22.68
CA VAL A 167 1.45 -27.94 23.69
C VAL A 167 0.95 -29.32 23.24
N LYS A 168 1.17 -29.70 22.00
CA LYS A 168 0.92 -31.07 21.47
C LYS A 168 2.19 -31.89 21.44
#